data_4978a35c4b9f5f1f71d0e19b70d12a78
#
_entry.id   4978a35c4b9f5f1f71d0e19b70d12a78
#
_cell.length_a   1.000
_cell.length_b   1.000
_cell.length_c   1.000
_cell.angle_alpha   90.00
_cell.angle_beta   90.00
_cell.angle_gamma   90.00
#
_symmetry.space_group_name_H-M   'P 1'
#
loop_
_entity.id
_entity.type
_entity.pdbx_description
1 polymer ?
#
loop_
_entity_poly.entity_id
_entity_poly.type
_entity_poly.pdbx_seq_one_letter_code
_entity_poly.pdbx_strand_id
1 'polypeptide(L)'
;MTNAFTLICTHCNYSFPKGRFAYLCPECESRQPAGSPPLGVLKTLYPYDKIREKYSAEKLFSQLKKNHFLDILPIEKAESLGPLKVGQTPLYKFELEGPDDSTIPFYLKDDSQNPTFSFKDRASQLVSAYAKEQDIDTIVAASTGNAGSSLAGICASQKQRAIIIVPKTAPPAKLLQIIMYGATLVMVDGNYDAAFDLSVEASRYFGWFNRNTAYNPLTIEGKKTVAFEIYDQLKGNLPSRILVSVGDGVVISGLYKGFEDLMKLGIIKKIPVIVAVQSEKSDNLVRNIAQDTFQMQPSTTLADSISVDYPRNFFMVKAFLQEYKGEWLTVSDDEIMKASSTLASNTGIFAEPAAAAAFAGMLKYINGKPSGSNDRLLVLSTGSGLKDIKTPMQYISLPEPIKPGIKELSEYILKNHPE
;
A
#
# COMPACT_ATOMS: atom_id res chain seq x y z
N MET A 1 22.11 10.95 19.18
CA MET A 1 20.94 11.83 19.34
C MET A 1 19.76 11.02 18.86
N THR A 2 18.90 10.59 19.78
CA THR A 2 17.71 9.81 19.45
C THR A 2 16.89 10.55 18.41
N ASN A 3 16.60 9.93 17.27
CA ASN A 3 15.68 10.45 16.24
C ASN A 3 14.28 10.52 16.84
N ALA A 4 14.04 11.60 17.53
CA ALA A 4 12.88 11.71 18.37
C ALA A 4 11.72 12.17 17.51
N PHE A 5 10.98 11.20 17.00
CA PHE A 5 9.64 11.43 16.46
C PHE A 5 8.63 11.71 17.57
N THR A 6 7.55 12.34 17.19
CA THR A 6 6.38 12.60 18.05
C THR A 6 5.16 11.99 17.36
N LEU A 7 4.37 11.25 18.11
CA LEU A 7 3.07 10.77 17.63
C LEU A 7 1.99 11.82 17.95
N ILE A 8 1.13 12.10 16.98
CA ILE A 8 -0.03 12.97 17.14
C ILE A 8 -1.30 12.22 16.74
N CYS A 9 -2.33 12.35 17.54
CA CYS A 9 -3.65 11.81 17.22
C CYS A 9 -4.30 12.61 16.08
N THR A 10 -4.72 11.94 15.02
CA THR A 10 -5.36 12.60 13.87
C THR A 10 -6.79 13.07 14.13
N HIS A 11 -7.39 12.69 15.27
CA HIS A 11 -8.75 13.09 15.66
C HIS A 11 -8.75 14.22 16.69
N CYS A 12 -8.10 14.04 17.84
CA CYS A 12 -8.12 15.04 18.93
C CYS A 12 -6.86 15.92 18.98
N ASN A 13 -5.89 15.72 18.11
CA ASN A 13 -4.61 16.42 18.07
C ASN A 13 -3.74 16.24 19.33
N TYR A 14 -4.05 15.28 20.20
CA TYR A 14 -3.20 14.97 21.34
C TYR A 14 -1.81 14.58 20.87
N SER A 15 -0.80 15.27 21.37
CA SER A 15 0.62 15.02 21.06
C SER A 15 1.26 14.19 22.17
N PHE A 16 1.76 13.03 21.80
CA PHE A 16 2.45 12.16 22.75
C PHE A 16 3.84 12.73 23.12
N PRO A 17 4.35 12.43 24.31
CA PRO A 17 5.72 12.77 24.64
C PRO A 17 6.70 12.20 23.61
N LYS A 18 7.75 12.97 23.33
CA LYS A 18 8.78 12.65 22.36
C LYS A 18 9.39 11.26 22.62
N GLY A 19 9.49 10.43 21.59
CA GLY A 19 10.02 9.05 21.67
C GLY A 19 9.08 8.04 22.34
N ARG A 20 7.91 8.45 22.84
CA ARG A 20 6.92 7.53 23.37
C ARG A 20 6.15 6.86 22.23
N PHE A 21 6.21 5.54 22.18
CA PHE A 21 5.42 4.76 21.23
C PHE A 21 4.00 4.47 21.78
N ALA A 22 3.01 4.54 20.90
CA ALA A 22 1.64 4.10 21.14
C ALA A 22 1.06 3.58 19.80
N TYR A 23 0.10 2.68 19.89
CA TYR A 23 -0.60 2.19 18.69
C TYR A 23 -1.75 3.10 18.29
N LEU A 24 -2.60 3.47 19.24
CA LEU A 24 -3.74 4.37 19.09
C LEU A 24 -3.74 5.42 20.21
N CYS A 25 -4.52 6.47 20.03
CA CYS A 25 -4.80 7.43 21.08
C CYS A 25 -5.81 6.84 22.08
N PRO A 26 -5.46 6.65 23.36
CA PRO A 26 -6.35 6.02 24.34
C PRO A 26 -7.67 6.78 24.54
N GLU A 27 -7.62 8.10 24.54
CA GLU A 27 -8.81 8.95 24.71
C GLU A 27 -9.82 8.78 23.56
N CYS A 28 -9.32 8.66 22.33
CA CYS A 28 -10.17 8.49 21.16
C CYS A 28 -10.63 7.05 21.01
N GLU A 29 -9.77 6.07 21.33
CA GLU A 29 -10.11 4.64 21.34
C GLU A 29 -11.28 4.36 22.30
N SER A 30 -11.25 4.98 23.52
CA SER A 30 -12.33 4.82 24.51
C SER A 30 -13.67 5.43 24.09
N ARG A 31 -13.68 6.34 23.11
CA ARG A 31 -14.87 7.02 22.58
C ARG A 31 -15.31 6.48 21.21
N GLN A 32 -14.77 5.33 20.80
CA GLN A 32 -15.04 4.72 19.50
C GLN A 32 -16.54 4.48 19.30
N PRO A 33 -17.20 5.12 18.32
CA PRO A 33 -18.60 4.81 18.01
C PRO A 33 -18.73 3.40 17.42
N ALA A 34 -19.78 2.69 17.84
CA ALA A 34 -20.12 1.41 17.21
C ALA A 34 -20.38 1.60 15.70
N GLY A 35 -19.90 0.67 14.89
CA GLY A 35 -20.12 0.70 13.43
C GLY A 35 -19.35 1.80 12.68
N SER A 36 -18.30 2.37 13.27
CA SER A 36 -17.45 3.39 12.66
C SER A 36 -16.00 2.89 12.52
N PRO A 37 -15.25 3.37 11.53
CA PRO A 37 -13.80 3.19 11.48
C PRO A 37 -13.12 3.69 12.75
N PRO A 38 -11.95 3.13 13.17
CA PRO A 38 -11.27 3.52 14.38
C PRO A 38 -10.95 5.01 14.45
N LEU A 39 -11.30 5.62 15.60
CA LEU A 39 -10.78 6.90 16.01
C LEU A 39 -9.36 6.75 16.58
N GLY A 40 -8.62 7.85 16.66
CA GLY A 40 -7.35 7.83 17.38
C GLY A 40 -6.17 7.24 16.64
N VAL A 41 -6.26 7.03 15.33
CA VAL A 41 -5.10 6.69 14.49
C VAL A 41 -4.04 7.77 14.63
N LEU A 42 -2.77 7.34 14.73
CA LEU A 42 -1.66 8.22 15.02
C LEU A 42 -0.84 8.55 13.77
N LYS A 43 -0.42 9.80 13.66
CA LYS A 43 0.51 10.31 12.65
C LYS A 43 1.85 10.66 13.30
N THR A 44 2.95 10.33 12.66
CA THR A 44 4.30 10.62 13.13
C THR A 44 4.76 11.99 12.64
N LEU A 45 5.34 12.79 13.51
CA LEU A 45 5.96 14.06 13.18
C LEU A 45 7.45 14.05 13.53
N TYR A 46 8.22 14.83 12.79
CA TYR A 46 9.67 14.98 12.96
C TYR A 46 10.04 16.45 13.22
N PRO A 47 11.22 16.72 13.77
CA PRO A 47 11.68 18.09 14.02
C PRO A 47 12.18 18.74 12.71
N TYR A 48 11.27 18.98 11.75
CA TYR A 48 11.58 19.45 10.39
C TYR A 48 12.47 20.69 10.35
N ASP A 49 12.25 21.66 11.25
CA ASP A 49 13.06 22.87 11.32
C ASP A 49 14.53 22.55 11.62
N LYS A 50 14.77 21.72 12.63
CA LYS A 50 16.13 21.27 12.99
C LYS A 50 16.80 20.48 11.89
N ILE A 51 16.02 19.69 11.13
CA ILE A 51 16.55 18.94 9.99
C ILE A 51 16.93 19.90 8.86
N ARG A 52 16.12 20.95 8.61
CA ARG A 52 16.44 21.98 7.62
C ARG A 52 17.70 22.78 8.00
N GLU A 53 17.87 23.08 9.27
CA GLU A 53 19.07 23.78 9.79
C GLU A 53 20.36 22.94 9.65
N LYS A 54 20.23 21.60 9.69
CA LYS A 54 21.35 20.66 9.63
C LYS A 54 21.99 20.60 8.23
N TYR A 55 21.22 20.84 7.18
CA TYR A 55 21.64 20.67 5.79
C TYR A 55 21.30 21.91 4.95
N SER A 56 22.15 22.25 3.96
CA SER A 56 21.78 23.28 2.98
C SER A 56 20.59 22.83 2.12
N ALA A 57 19.69 23.74 1.76
CA ALA A 57 18.47 23.43 1.00
C ALA A 57 18.74 22.63 -0.27
N GLU A 58 19.80 22.96 -1.02
CA GLU A 58 20.18 22.30 -2.26
C GLU A 58 20.64 20.84 -2.06
N LYS A 59 21.23 20.54 -0.89
CA LYS A 59 21.78 19.21 -0.57
C LYS A 59 20.86 18.39 0.33
N LEU A 60 19.77 18.99 0.86
CA LEU A 60 18.94 18.38 1.87
C LEU A 60 18.46 16.99 1.46
N PHE A 61 17.83 16.84 0.29
CA PHE A 61 17.33 15.54 -0.14
C PHE A 61 18.46 14.51 -0.33
N SER A 62 19.58 14.91 -0.95
CA SER A 62 20.70 14.02 -1.18
C SER A 62 21.37 13.56 0.12
N GLN A 63 21.41 14.41 1.15
CA GLN A 63 21.92 14.06 2.47
C GLN A 63 20.97 13.13 3.22
N LEU A 64 19.65 13.38 3.17
CA LEU A 64 18.65 12.46 3.71
C LEU A 64 18.75 11.07 3.06
N LYS A 65 18.87 11.03 1.74
CA LYS A 65 19.04 9.78 1.00
C LYS A 65 20.33 9.05 1.39
N LYS A 66 21.47 9.77 1.49
CA LYS A 66 22.76 9.22 1.94
C LYS A 66 22.68 8.63 3.34
N ASN A 67 21.88 9.24 4.22
CA ASN A 67 21.61 8.78 5.59
C ASN A 67 20.40 7.84 5.67
N HIS A 68 20.02 7.16 4.57
CA HIS A 68 18.89 6.24 4.53
C HIS A 68 17.57 6.83 5.05
N PHE A 69 17.39 8.16 4.96
CA PHE A 69 16.24 8.91 5.50
C PHE A 69 16.02 8.75 7.02
N LEU A 70 17.04 8.33 7.78
CA LEU A 70 16.93 8.12 9.23
C LEU A 70 16.45 9.36 9.99
N ASP A 71 16.79 10.58 9.52
CA ASP A 71 16.32 11.82 10.13
C ASP A 71 14.78 11.98 10.12
N ILE A 72 14.09 11.25 9.23
CA ILE A 72 12.64 11.25 9.05
C ILE A 72 12.04 9.83 9.04
N LEU A 73 12.71 8.89 9.66
CA LEU A 73 12.18 7.54 9.96
C LEU A 73 12.28 7.29 11.47
N PRO A 74 11.36 6.49 12.06
CA PRO A 74 11.32 6.24 13.50
C PRO A 74 12.30 5.12 13.93
N ILE A 75 13.45 5.04 13.30
CA ILE A 75 14.55 4.11 13.60
C ILE A 75 15.87 4.87 13.66
N GLU A 76 16.86 4.33 14.38
CA GLU A 76 18.14 4.99 14.60
C GLU A 76 19.27 4.47 13.69
N LYS A 77 19.17 3.22 13.24
CA LYS A 77 20.25 2.53 12.51
C LYS A 77 19.74 1.94 11.21
N ALA A 78 20.46 2.18 10.12
CA ALA A 78 20.14 1.60 8.81
C ALA A 78 20.27 0.07 8.80
N GLU A 79 21.19 -0.47 9.60
CA GLU A 79 21.43 -1.91 9.73
C GLU A 79 20.21 -2.65 10.30
N SER A 80 19.33 -1.95 11.03
CA SER A 80 18.08 -2.48 11.56
C SER A 80 17.08 -2.86 10.45
N LEU A 81 17.19 -2.23 9.27
CA LEU A 81 16.34 -2.55 8.11
C LEU A 81 16.56 -3.97 7.53
N GLY A 82 17.65 -4.64 7.92
CA GLY A 82 17.95 -6.01 7.50
C GLY A 82 18.48 -6.13 6.07
N PRO A 83 18.74 -7.37 5.61
CA PRO A 83 19.47 -7.61 4.37
C PRO A 83 18.62 -7.56 3.10
N LEU A 84 17.29 -7.69 3.19
CA LEU A 84 16.44 -7.66 2.01
C LEU A 84 16.30 -6.23 1.48
N LYS A 85 16.50 -6.10 0.17
CA LYS A 85 16.31 -4.83 -0.51
C LYS A 85 14.81 -4.56 -0.68
N VAL A 86 14.23 -3.82 0.26
CA VAL A 86 12.85 -3.33 0.19
C VAL A 86 12.86 -1.91 -0.34
N GLY A 87 11.91 -1.60 -1.21
CA GLY A 87 11.89 -0.31 -1.90
C GLY A 87 12.92 -0.23 -3.03
N GLN A 88 13.20 0.98 -3.50
CA GLN A 88 13.95 1.25 -4.72
C GLN A 88 13.41 0.45 -5.92
N THR A 89 12.11 0.22 -5.89
CA THR A 89 11.39 -0.53 -6.92
C THR A 89 11.41 0.25 -8.24
N PRO A 90 11.27 -0.45 -9.38
CA PRO A 90 11.30 0.22 -10.67
C PRO A 90 10.20 1.27 -10.83
N LEU A 91 10.53 2.33 -11.57
CA LEU A 91 9.57 3.29 -12.10
C LEU A 91 9.75 3.29 -13.61
N TYR A 92 8.74 2.79 -14.30
CA TYR A 92 8.72 2.66 -15.76
C TYR A 92 7.95 3.82 -16.38
N LYS A 93 8.30 4.16 -17.62
CA LYS A 93 7.50 5.01 -18.49
C LYS A 93 6.95 4.16 -19.61
N PHE A 94 5.63 4.12 -19.75
CA PHE A 94 4.92 3.41 -20.80
C PHE A 94 4.05 4.38 -21.59
N GLU A 95 3.57 3.91 -22.72
CA GLU A 95 2.64 4.62 -23.60
C GLU A 95 1.50 3.67 -23.95
N LEU A 96 0.28 4.18 -23.93
CA LEU A 96 -0.92 3.48 -24.36
C LEU A 96 -1.47 4.14 -25.61
N GLU A 97 -2.09 3.37 -26.47
CA GLU A 97 -2.94 3.88 -27.53
C GLU A 97 -4.20 4.51 -26.92
N GLY A 98 -4.40 5.77 -27.20
CA GLY A 98 -5.56 6.52 -26.75
C GLY A 98 -6.61 6.66 -27.87
N PRO A 99 -7.73 7.34 -27.59
CA PRO A 99 -8.68 7.74 -28.62
C PRO A 99 -8.00 8.57 -29.71
N ASP A 100 -8.48 8.43 -30.96
CA ASP A 100 -8.01 9.22 -32.12
C ASP A 100 -6.51 9.03 -32.45
N ASP A 101 -5.99 7.78 -32.34
CA ASP A 101 -4.58 7.44 -32.59
C ASP A 101 -3.59 8.25 -31.73
N SER A 102 -4.06 8.84 -30.66
CA SER A 102 -3.22 9.57 -29.71
C SER A 102 -2.43 8.62 -28.83
N THR A 103 -1.24 9.03 -28.40
CA THR A 103 -0.43 8.28 -27.45
C THR A 103 -0.54 8.91 -26.07
N ILE A 104 -0.85 8.10 -25.05
CA ILE A 104 -1.00 8.53 -23.66
C ILE A 104 0.18 8.03 -22.85
N PRO A 105 1.15 8.90 -22.52
CA PRO A 105 2.27 8.52 -21.68
C PRO A 105 1.85 8.47 -20.21
N PHE A 106 2.31 7.42 -19.51
CA PHE A 106 2.14 7.31 -18.06
C PHE A 106 3.36 6.69 -17.39
N TYR A 107 3.48 6.93 -16.09
CA TYR A 107 4.47 6.27 -15.24
C TYR A 107 3.82 5.15 -14.44
N LEU A 108 4.55 4.06 -14.28
CA LEU A 108 4.17 2.94 -13.41
C LEU A 108 5.25 2.74 -12.34
N LYS A 109 4.91 2.98 -11.08
CA LYS A 109 5.74 2.61 -9.94
C LYS A 109 5.39 1.18 -9.54
N ASP A 110 6.32 0.24 -9.80
CA ASP A 110 6.05 -1.19 -9.66
C ASP A 110 6.53 -1.76 -8.34
N ASP A 111 5.71 -1.65 -7.30
CA ASP A 111 6.00 -2.20 -5.97
C ASP A 111 5.75 -3.72 -5.86
N SER A 112 5.33 -4.38 -6.94
CA SER A 112 5.32 -5.84 -7.02
C SER A 112 6.73 -6.45 -7.00
N GLN A 113 7.76 -5.63 -7.27
CA GLN A 113 9.16 -6.02 -7.27
C GLN A 113 9.81 -6.01 -5.87
N ASN A 114 9.05 -5.75 -4.82
CA ASN A 114 9.52 -5.96 -3.45
C ASN A 114 9.74 -7.46 -3.16
N PRO A 115 10.58 -7.83 -2.16
CA PRO A 115 10.99 -9.21 -1.91
C PRO A 115 9.87 -10.23 -1.71
N THR A 116 8.73 -9.84 -1.15
CA THR A 116 7.56 -10.72 -1.00
C THR A 116 6.44 -10.40 -1.99
N PHE A 117 6.79 -9.71 -3.08
CA PHE A 117 5.94 -9.41 -4.24
C PHE A 117 4.80 -8.41 -3.94
N SER A 118 4.96 -7.54 -2.96
CA SER A 118 3.98 -6.48 -2.71
C SER A 118 4.53 -5.26 -1.96
N PHE A 119 3.83 -4.17 -2.09
CA PHE A 119 4.03 -2.90 -1.37
C PHE A 119 4.11 -3.04 0.16
N LYS A 120 3.55 -4.13 0.72
CA LYS A 120 3.46 -4.35 2.17
C LYS A 120 4.83 -4.52 2.83
N ASP A 121 5.87 -4.87 2.06
CA ASP A 121 7.23 -5.03 2.55
C ASP A 121 7.80 -3.74 3.14
N ARG A 122 7.44 -2.59 2.59
CA ARG A 122 7.83 -1.28 3.14
C ARG A 122 7.40 -1.11 4.59
N ALA A 123 6.15 -1.49 4.90
CA ALA A 123 5.63 -1.43 6.26
C ALA A 123 6.25 -2.49 7.17
N SER A 124 6.35 -3.73 6.69
CA SER A 124 6.87 -4.84 7.49
C SER A 124 8.35 -4.65 7.83
N GLN A 125 9.15 -4.14 6.89
CA GLN A 125 10.56 -3.84 7.13
C GLN A 125 10.76 -2.80 8.23
N LEU A 126 10.02 -1.68 8.19
CA LEU A 126 10.17 -0.64 9.19
C LEU A 126 9.66 -1.08 10.57
N VAL A 127 8.54 -1.80 10.62
CA VAL A 127 8.01 -2.37 11.86
C VAL A 127 8.99 -3.37 12.48
N SER A 128 9.58 -4.23 11.67
CA SER A 128 10.60 -5.20 12.06
C SER A 128 11.88 -4.51 12.57
N ALA A 129 12.36 -3.48 11.85
CA ALA A 129 13.52 -2.70 12.24
C ALA A 129 13.33 -2.00 13.59
N TYR A 130 12.17 -1.36 13.77
CA TYR A 130 11.83 -0.71 15.04
C TYR A 130 11.75 -1.70 16.19
N ALA A 131 11.07 -2.84 16.01
CA ALA A 131 10.99 -3.88 17.04
C ALA A 131 12.38 -4.38 17.45
N LYS A 132 13.27 -4.58 16.48
CA LYS A 132 14.65 -4.99 16.71
C LYS A 132 15.43 -3.97 17.54
N GLU A 133 15.26 -2.67 17.28
CA GLU A 133 15.88 -1.59 18.06
C GLU A 133 15.30 -1.47 19.48
N GLN A 134 14.15 -2.07 19.74
CA GLN A 134 13.51 -2.17 21.06
C GLN A 134 13.74 -3.54 21.73
N ASP A 135 14.66 -4.37 21.22
CA ASP A 135 14.94 -5.72 21.70
C ASP A 135 13.69 -6.64 21.69
N ILE A 136 12.73 -6.40 20.81
CA ILE A 136 11.54 -7.23 20.61
C ILE A 136 11.76 -8.17 19.42
N ASP A 137 11.87 -9.47 19.67
CA ASP A 137 12.16 -10.47 18.64
C ASP A 137 10.91 -11.11 18.00
N THR A 138 9.73 -10.87 18.56
CA THR A 138 8.47 -11.48 18.11
C THR A 138 7.48 -10.43 17.65
N ILE A 139 7.00 -10.60 16.41
CA ILE A 139 6.05 -9.67 15.79
C ILE A 139 4.79 -10.44 15.39
N VAL A 140 3.64 -9.91 15.76
CA VAL A 140 2.33 -10.50 15.47
C VAL A 140 1.55 -9.68 14.46
N ALA A 141 0.80 -10.35 13.60
CA ALA A 141 -0.19 -9.72 12.74
C ALA A 141 -1.40 -10.64 12.47
N ALA A 142 -2.55 -10.03 12.25
CA ALA A 142 -3.72 -10.70 11.71
C ALA A 142 -3.82 -10.39 10.20
N SER A 143 -3.49 -11.37 9.35
CA SER A 143 -3.64 -11.20 7.89
C SER A 143 -3.41 -12.51 7.14
N THR A 144 -4.35 -12.87 6.27
CA THR A 144 -4.23 -14.00 5.32
C THR A 144 -3.50 -13.60 4.02
N GLY A 145 -3.42 -12.30 3.72
CA GLY A 145 -2.95 -11.77 2.44
C GLY A 145 -1.53 -11.21 2.47
N ASN A 146 -1.33 -10.17 1.64
CA ASN A 146 -0.02 -9.54 1.43
C ASN A 146 0.66 -9.02 2.71
N ALA A 147 -0.09 -8.60 3.74
CA ALA A 147 0.48 -8.12 4.98
C ALA A 147 1.08 -9.25 5.82
N GLY A 148 0.40 -10.41 5.87
CA GLY A 148 0.89 -11.60 6.59
C GLY A 148 2.12 -12.20 5.92
N SER A 149 2.09 -12.43 4.60
CA SER A 149 3.24 -12.96 3.87
C SER A 149 4.44 -12.01 3.89
N SER A 150 4.20 -10.70 3.82
CA SER A 150 5.24 -9.69 3.96
C SER A 150 5.92 -9.74 5.33
N LEU A 151 5.14 -9.79 6.41
CA LEU A 151 5.71 -9.90 7.75
C LEU A 151 6.53 -11.18 7.90
N ALA A 152 5.97 -12.31 7.46
CA ALA A 152 6.67 -13.60 7.52
C ALA A 152 8.03 -13.57 6.83
N GLY A 153 8.09 -13.07 5.58
CA GLY A 153 9.33 -12.99 4.79
C GLY A 153 10.37 -12.04 5.39
N ILE A 154 9.93 -10.86 5.83
CA ILE A 154 10.83 -9.88 6.45
C ILE A 154 11.39 -10.42 7.78
N CYS A 155 10.55 -10.97 8.65
CA CYS A 155 11.00 -11.56 9.92
C CYS A 155 11.97 -12.71 9.70
N ALA A 156 11.70 -13.59 8.72
CA ALA A 156 12.62 -14.68 8.37
C ALA A 156 14.03 -14.16 8.01
N SER A 157 14.09 -13.09 7.19
CA SER A 157 15.37 -12.49 6.79
C SER A 157 16.12 -11.83 7.94
N GLN A 158 15.41 -11.36 8.95
CA GLN A 158 15.96 -10.68 10.13
C GLN A 158 16.15 -11.59 11.35
N LYS A 159 15.83 -12.88 11.23
CA LYS A 159 15.87 -13.87 12.32
C LYS A 159 14.96 -13.48 13.50
N GLN A 160 13.84 -12.83 13.22
CA GLN A 160 12.78 -12.55 14.17
C GLN A 160 11.63 -13.57 14.01
N ARG A 161 10.84 -13.74 15.06
CA ARG A 161 9.67 -14.62 15.04
C ARG A 161 8.45 -13.86 14.51
N ALA A 162 7.81 -14.39 13.48
CA ALA A 162 6.52 -13.91 13.01
C ALA A 162 5.40 -14.83 13.49
N ILE A 163 4.37 -14.26 14.13
CA ILE A 163 3.13 -14.94 14.50
C ILE A 163 2.01 -14.37 13.62
N ILE A 164 1.43 -15.23 12.79
CA ILE A 164 0.36 -14.80 11.88
C ILE A 164 -0.95 -15.46 12.31
N ILE A 165 -1.91 -14.65 12.72
CA ILE A 165 -3.21 -15.10 13.19
C ILE A 165 -4.22 -14.92 12.07
N VAL A 166 -4.95 -16.00 11.74
CA VAL A 166 -5.88 -16.02 10.60
C VAL A 166 -7.17 -16.75 10.97
N PRO A 167 -8.31 -16.42 10.35
CA PRO A 167 -9.52 -17.22 10.52
C PRO A 167 -9.32 -18.62 9.93
N LYS A 168 -9.98 -19.64 10.51
CA LYS A 168 -9.90 -21.05 10.04
C LYS A 168 -10.40 -21.23 8.60
N THR A 169 -11.18 -20.29 8.09
CA THR A 169 -11.71 -20.29 6.72
C THR A 169 -10.72 -19.72 5.69
N ALA A 170 -9.54 -19.32 6.12
CA ALA A 170 -8.53 -18.76 5.23
C ALA A 170 -8.11 -19.75 4.13
N PRO A 171 -8.09 -19.35 2.85
CA PRO A 171 -7.74 -20.25 1.75
C PRO A 171 -6.30 -20.77 1.89
N PRO A 172 -6.05 -22.09 1.82
CA PRO A 172 -4.70 -22.65 1.98
C PRO A 172 -3.66 -22.06 1.02
N ALA A 173 -4.05 -21.74 -0.20
CA ALA A 173 -3.16 -21.14 -1.20
C ALA A 173 -2.58 -19.77 -0.75
N LYS A 174 -3.34 -18.98 0.03
CA LYS A 174 -2.86 -17.71 0.59
C LYS A 174 -1.91 -17.91 1.78
N LEU A 175 -2.03 -19.04 2.46
CA LEU A 175 -1.21 -19.36 3.63
C LEU A 175 0.13 -19.98 3.25
N LEU A 176 0.25 -20.56 2.08
CA LEU A 176 1.45 -21.27 1.63
C LEU A 176 2.73 -20.42 1.78
N GLN A 177 2.70 -19.18 1.29
CA GLN A 177 3.87 -18.30 1.37
C GLN A 177 4.24 -17.97 2.82
N ILE A 178 3.27 -17.79 3.72
CA ILE A 178 3.46 -17.53 5.14
C ILE A 178 4.17 -18.73 5.79
N ILE A 179 3.70 -19.94 5.53
CA ILE A 179 4.24 -21.20 6.07
C ILE A 179 5.67 -21.43 5.53
N MET A 180 5.89 -21.23 4.24
CA MET A 180 7.20 -21.42 3.61
C MET A 180 8.27 -20.46 4.14
N TYR A 181 7.90 -19.29 4.62
CA TYR A 181 8.81 -18.37 5.31
C TYR A 181 9.06 -18.75 6.78
N GLY A 182 8.47 -19.83 7.28
CA GLY A 182 8.69 -20.34 8.64
C GLY A 182 7.96 -19.55 9.73
N ALA A 183 6.96 -18.74 9.40
CA ALA A 183 6.15 -18.06 10.41
C ALA A 183 5.25 -19.04 11.16
N THR A 184 5.02 -18.80 12.45
CA THR A 184 4.02 -19.53 13.22
C THR A 184 2.62 -19.08 12.80
N LEU A 185 1.87 -19.98 12.19
CA LEU A 185 0.49 -19.74 11.77
C LEU A 185 -0.45 -20.21 12.89
N VAL A 186 -1.35 -19.31 13.32
CA VAL A 186 -2.41 -19.59 14.29
C VAL A 186 -3.76 -19.44 13.60
N MET A 187 -4.51 -20.53 13.51
CA MET A 187 -5.84 -20.54 12.91
C MET A 187 -6.91 -20.41 14.00
N VAL A 188 -7.76 -19.38 13.89
CA VAL A 188 -8.79 -19.05 14.88
C VAL A 188 -10.15 -19.55 14.39
N ASP A 189 -10.91 -20.14 15.28
CA ASP A 189 -12.32 -20.48 15.04
C ASP A 189 -13.19 -19.23 15.17
N GLY A 190 -13.12 -18.38 14.15
CA GLY A 190 -13.79 -17.09 14.07
C GLY A 190 -13.56 -16.42 12.71
N ASN A 191 -14.04 -15.19 12.59
CA ASN A 191 -13.84 -14.36 11.41
C ASN A 191 -12.52 -13.54 11.47
N TYR A 192 -12.32 -12.66 10.50
CA TYR A 192 -11.14 -11.80 10.46
C TYR A 192 -11.03 -10.84 11.67
N ASP A 193 -12.15 -10.30 12.14
CA ASP A 193 -12.15 -9.38 13.29
C ASP A 193 -11.75 -10.12 14.57
N ALA A 194 -12.21 -11.34 14.78
CA ALA A 194 -11.78 -12.18 15.90
C ALA A 194 -10.26 -12.48 15.85
N ALA A 195 -9.71 -12.73 14.66
CA ALA A 195 -8.27 -12.90 14.50
C ALA A 195 -7.50 -11.60 14.77
N PHE A 196 -8.05 -10.46 14.34
CA PHE A 196 -7.47 -9.15 14.59
C PHE A 196 -7.43 -8.82 16.09
N ASP A 197 -8.56 -8.95 16.77
CA ASP A 197 -8.69 -8.66 18.20
C ASP A 197 -7.77 -9.55 19.02
N LEU A 198 -7.73 -10.86 18.71
CA LEU A 198 -6.79 -11.79 19.36
C LEU A 198 -5.34 -11.37 19.14
N SER A 199 -4.98 -10.85 17.97
CA SER A 199 -3.61 -10.38 17.72
C SER A 199 -3.23 -9.15 18.55
N VAL A 200 -4.21 -8.27 18.83
CA VAL A 200 -4.03 -7.11 19.71
C VAL A 200 -3.90 -7.55 21.16
N GLU A 201 -4.77 -8.45 21.61
CA GLU A 201 -4.73 -9.03 22.96
C GLU A 201 -3.42 -9.77 23.20
N ALA A 202 -3.01 -10.65 22.27
CA ALA A 202 -1.76 -11.39 22.34
C ALA A 202 -0.54 -10.47 22.41
N SER A 203 -0.52 -9.37 21.65
CA SER A 203 0.58 -8.40 21.72
C SER A 203 0.69 -7.75 23.10
N ARG A 204 -0.43 -7.45 23.76
CA ARG A 204 -0.44 -6.92 25.13
C ARG A 204 -0.01 -7.96 26.17
N TYR A 205 -0.51 -9.19 26.02
CA TYR A 205 -0.27 -10.28 26.99
C TYR A 205 1.18 -10.79 26.97
N PHE A 206 1.74 -11.00 25.75
CA PHE A 206 3.08 -11.57 25.56
C PHE A 206 4.18 -10.53 25.38
N GLY A 207 3.86 -9.24 25.30
CA GLY A 207 4.81 -8.19 24.96
C GLY A 207 5.29 -8.23 23.50
N TRP A 208 4.54 -8.87 22.58
CA TRP A 208 4.88 -8.92 21.18
C TRP A 208 4.61 -7.61 20.47
N PHE A 209 5.40 -7.29 19.45
CA PHE A 209 5.15 -6.09 18.66
C PHE A 209 4.06 -6.34 17.61
N ASN A 210 3.01 -5.52 17.61
CA ASN A 210 1.90 -5.71 16.67
C ASN A 210 2.15 -4.96 15.36
N ARG A 211 1.98 -5.66 14.20
CA ARG A 211 2.17 -5.09 12.87
C ARG A 211 0.85 -4.79 12.16
N ASN A 212 -0.29 -4.99 12.77
CA ASN A 212 -1.57 -4.79 12.09
C ASN A 212 -1.64 -3.43 11.40
N THR A 213 -2.12 -3.46 10.16
CA THR A 213 -2.30 -2.29 9.31
C THR A 213 -3.29 -1.31 9.97
N ALA A 214 -3.00 -0.02 9.91
CA ALA A 214 -3.73 1.09 10.54
C ALA A 214 -3.77 1.08 12.08
N TYR A 215 -3.46 -0.02 12.75
CA TYR A 215 -3.29 -0.09 14.20
C TYR A 215 -1.90 0.41 14.60
N ASN A 216 -0.85 -0.08 13.92
CA ASN A 216 0.52 0.37 14.15
C ASN A 216 0.87 1.56 13.23
N PRO A 217 1.16 2.75 13.78
CA PRO A 217 1.48 3.95 12.99
C PRO A 217 2.75 3.80 12.13
N LEU A 218 3.69 2.93 12.53
CA LEU A 218 4.90 2.68 11.73
C LEU A 218 4.59 2.03 10.37
N THR A 219 3.43 1.43 10.21
CA THR A 219 3.01 0.90 8.91
C THR A 219 2.81 2.00 7.86
N ILE A 220 2.45 3.21 8.29
CA ILE A 220 2.37 4.40 7.44
C ILE A 220 3.79 4.91 7.12
N GLU A 221 4.65 4.95 8.14
CA GLU A 221 6.03 5.43 8.03
C GLU A 221 6.89 4.58 7.08
N GLY A 222 6.73 3.26 7.10
CA GLY A 222 7.37 2.40 6.11
C GLY A 222 6.86 2.67 4.69
N LYS A 223 5.55 2.81 4.53
CA LYS A 223 4.90 3.04 3.24
C LYS A 223 5.24 4.40 2.62
N LYS A 224 5.50 5.44 3.43
CA LYS A 224 5.82 6.78 2.93
C LYS A 224 7.08 6.83 2.06
N THR A 225 7.98 5.86 2.20
CA THR A 225 9.24 5.82 1.46
C THR A 225 9.03 5.78 -0.06
N VAL A 226 7.89 5.32 -0.54
CA VAL A 226 7.54 5.35 -1.98
C VAL A 226 7.52 6.77 -2.54
N ALA A 227 7.07 7.76 -1.75
CA ALA A 227 7.05 9.15 -2.20
C ALA A 227 8.48 9.72 -2.38
N PHE A 228 9.41 9.32 -1.52
CA PHE A 228 10.82 9.69 -1.63
C PHE A 228 11.46 9.12 -2.89
N GLU A 229 11.13 7.87 -3.21
CA GLU A 229 11.61 7.20 -4.43
C GLU A 229 11.01 7.83 -5.69
N ILE A 230 9.72 8.15 -5.71
CA ILE A 230 9.08 8.84 -6.83
C ILE A 230 9.77 10.20 -7.08
N TYR A 231 10.03 10.97 -6.00
CA TYR A 231 10.74 12.23 -6.10
C TYR A 231 12.16 12.06 -6.68
N ASP A 232 12.90 11.10 -6.16
CA ASP A 232 14.27 10.80 -6.59
C ASP A 232 14.36 10.33 -8.05
N GLN A 233 13.54 9.34 -8.41
CA GLN A 233 13.52 8.72 -9.74
C GLN A 233 13.06 9.69 -10.83
N LEU A 234 12.18 10.62 -10.51
CA LEU A 234 11.73 11.69 -11.40
C LEU A 234 12.55 12.97 -11.26
N LYS A 235 13.65 12.96 -10.48
CA LYS A 235 14.54 14.11 -10.26
C LYS A 235 13.79 15.38 -9.85
N GLY A 236 12.82 15.24 -8.95
CA GLY A 236 11.96 16.32 -8.49
C GLY A 236 10.84 16.74 -9.45
N ASN A 237 10.82 16.19 -10.66
CA ASN A 237 9.80 16.51 -11.67
C ASN A 237 8.54 15.66 -11.47
N LEU A 238 7.82 15.91 -10.39
CA LEU A 238 6.70 15.10 -9.94
C LEU A 238 5.56 15.03 -10.98
N PRO A 239 4.76 13.92 -10.98
CA PRO A 239 3.58 13.80 -11.82
C PRO A 239 2.50 14.80 -11.36
N SER A 240 1.57 15.13 -12.25
CA SER A 240 0.41 15.96 -11.89
C SER A 240 -0.58 15.17 -11.04
N ARG A 241 -0.72 13.86 -11.32
CA ARG A 241 -1.61 12.96 -10.58
C ARG A 241 -0.93 11.62 -10.31
N ILE A 242 -1.25 11.05 -9.14
CA ILE A 242 -0.84 9.70 -8.74
C ILE A 242 -2.10 8.92 -8.37
N LEU A 243 -2.37 7.85 -9.11
CA LEU A 243 -3.50 6.97 -8.86
C LEU A 243 -3.07 5.81 -7.98
N VAL A 244 -3.84 5.52 -6.93
CA VAL A 244 -3.54 4.50 -5.96
C VAL A 244 -4.79 3.74 -5.54
N SER A 245 -4.70 2.41 -5.52
CA SER A 245 -5.76 1.54 -5.02
C SER A 245 -5.92 1.66 -3.51
N VAL A 246 -7.15 1.74 -3.02
CA VAL A 246 -7.44 1.99 -1.62
C VAL A 246 -8.38 0.94 -1.03
N GLY A 247 -7.92 0.23 0.00
CA GLY A 247 -8.74 -0.56 0.93
C GLY A 247 -8.79 0.12 2.29
N ASP A 248 -7.99 -0.31 3.26
CA ASP A 248 -7.88 0.28 4.61
C ASP A 248 -7.42 1.76 4.66
N GLY A 249 -6.94 2.31 3.55
CA GLY A 249 -6.45 3.69 3.48
C GLY A 249 -4.98 3.90 3.86
N VAL A 250 -4.24 2.86 4.27
CA VAL A 250 -2.87 3.04 4.80
C VAL A 250 -1.82 3.21 3.69
N VAL A 251 -2.05 2.71 2.48
CA VAL A 251 -1.15 2.93 1.33
C VAL A 251 -1.19 4.41 0.92
N ILE A 252 -2.39 4.93 0.67
CA ILE A 252 -2.59 6.34 0.29
C ILE A 252 -2.13 7.30 1.40
N SER A 253 -2.36 6.97 2.69
CA SER A 253 -1.86 7.77 3.80
C SER A 253 -0.32 7.78 3.87
N GLY A 254 0.32 6.65 3.59
CA GLY A 254 1.78 6.60 3.47
C GLY A 254 2.29 7.50 2.35
N LEU A 255 1.66 7.44 1.18
CA LEU A 255 2.02 8.28 0.03
C LEU A 255 1.88 9.78 0.38
N TYR A 256 0.74 10.20 0.96
CA TYR A 256 0.54 11.57 1.44
C TYR A 256 1.58 11.97 2.48
N LYS A 257 1.81 11.11 3.49
CA LYS A 257 2.77 11.36 4.55
C LYS A 257 4.19 11.59 4.02
N GLY A 258 4.61 10.81 3.02
CA GLY A 258 5.93 10.99 2.41
C GLY A 258 6.05 12.32 1.67
N PHE A 259 5.05 12.70 0.88
CA PHE A 259 5.04 14.00 0.22
C PHE A 259 4.86 15.16 1.22
N GLU A 260 4.07 14.98 2.28
CA GLU A 260 3.95 15.96 3.37
C GLU A 260 5.30 16.21 4.05
N ASP A 261 6.09 15.15 4.30
CA ASP A 261 7.43 15.29 4.86
C ASP A 261 8.37 16.07 3.93
N LEU A 262 8.35 15.74 2.63
CA LEU A 262 9.14 16.49 1.64
C LEU A 262 8.72 17.96 1.56
N MET A 263 7.42 18.26 1.68
CA MET A 263 6.90 19.62 1.67
C MET A 263 7.28 20.38 2.93
N LYS A 264 7.15 19.77 4.12
CA LYS A 264 7.56 20.38 5.41
C LYS A 264 9.06 20.62 5.49
N LEU A 265 9.85 19.82 4.80
CA LEU A 265 11.29 20.02 4.66
C LEU A 265 11.64 21.09 3.60
N GLY A 266 10.66 21.62 2.86
CA GLY A 266 10.90 22.60 1.80
C GLY A 266 11.51 22.01 0.52
N ILE A 267 11.56 20.68 0.40
CA ILE A 267 12.10 19.99 -0.80
C ILE A 267 11.13 20.13 -1.97
N ILE A 268 9.83 20.06 -1.71
CA ILE A 268 8.77 20.33 -2.69
C ILE A 268 7.88 21.47 -2.22
N LYS A 269 7.28 22.20 -3.17
CA LYS A 269 6.35 23.31 -2.87
C LYS A 269 4.90 22.85 -2.81
N LYS A 270 4.57 21.76 -3.48
CA LYS A 270 3.20 21.25 -3.65
C LYS A 270 3.21 19.73 -3.77
N ILE A 271 2.25 19.09 -3.14
CA ILE A 271 1.98 17.66 -3.27
C ILE A 271 1.25 17.40 -4.61
N PRO A 272 1.60 16.36 -5.38
CA PRO A 272 0.80 15.92 -6.52
C PRO A 272 -0.66 15.65 -6.13
N VAL A 273 -1.58 15.79 -7.05
CA VAL A 273 -2.95 15.34 -6.81
C VAL A 273 -2.93 13.80 -6.67
N ILE A 274 -3.34 13.30 -5.51
CA ILE A 274 -3.44 11.87 -5.28
C ILE A 274 -4.89 11.46 -5.49
N VAL A 275 -5.10 10.48 -6.36
CA VAL A 275 -6.42 9.97 -6.73
C VAL A 275 -6.63 8.64 -6.03
N ALA A 276 -7.58 8.60 -5.09
CA ALA A 276 -8.00 7.38 -4.42
C ALA A 276 -8.91 6.55 -5.34
N VAL A 277 -8.53 5.32 -5.64
CA VAL A 277 -9.32 4.41 -6.47
C VAL A 277 -9.83 3.25 -5.62
N GLN A 278 -11.17 3.06 -5.57
CA GLN A 278 -11.80 1.92 -4.93
C GLN A 278 -12.63 1.11 -5.93
N SER A 279 -12.89 -0.15 -5.61
CA SER A 279 -13.93 -0.92 -6.31
C SER A 279 -15.32 -0.41 -5.92
N GLU A 280 -16.26 -0.34 -6.86
CA GLU A 280 -17.66 -0.02 -6.61
C GLU A 280 -18.32 -0.97 -5.59
N LYS A 281 -17.80 -2.22 -5.50
CA LYS A 281 -18.26 -3.22 -4.53
C LYS A 281 -17.52 -3.17 -3.18
N SER A 282 -16.63 -2.20 -2.98
CA SER A 282 -15.90 -1.94 -1.73
C SER A 282 -15.50 -0.48 -1.67
N ASP A 283 -16.46 0.43 -1.74
CA ASP A 283 -16.27 1.88 -1.83
C ASP A 283 -16.46 2.61 -0.49
N ASN A 284 -16.41 1.89 0.62
CA ASN A 284 -16.69 2.40 1.97
C ASN A 284 -15.87 3.64 2.37
N LEU A 285 -14.69 3.84 1.79
CA LEU A 285 -13.94 5.08 2.02
C LEU A 285 -14.49 6.20 1.15
N VAL A 286 -14.58 5.99 -0.16
CA VAL A 286 -14.95 7.03 -1.15
C VAL A 286 -16.37 7.55 -0.90
N ARG A 287 -17.35 6.68 -0.67
CA ARG A 287 -18.74 7.08 -0.43
C ARG A 287 -18.93 7.91 0.84
N ASN A 288 -18.04 7.73 1.83
CA ASN A 288 -18.16 8.39 3.14
C ASN A 288 -17.29 9.67 3.26
N ILE A 289 -16.49 10.03 2.24
CA ILE A 289 -15.63 11.23 2.32
C ILE A 289 -16.44 12.50 2.57
N ALA A 290 -17.57 12.66 1.90
CA ALA A 290 -18.45 13.83 2.04
C ALA A 290 -19.53 13.66 3.11
N GLN A 291 -19.61 12.52 3.78
CA GLN A 291 -20.63 12.24 4.80
C GLN A 291 -20.16 12.65 6.21
N ASP A 292 -21.08 13.09 7.05
CA ASP A 292 -20.81 13.39 8.46
C ASP A 292 -20.78 12.12 9.31
N THR A 293 -21.60 11.12 8.97
CA THR A 293 -21.67 9.83 9.66
C THR A 293 -21.25 8.72 8.72
N PHE A 294 -20.37 7.85 9.19
CA PHE A 294 -19.91 6.70 8.40
C PHE A 294 -21.04 5.67 8.21
N GLN A 295 -21.26 5.29 6.97
CA GLN A 295 -22.24 4.28 6.57
C GLN A 295 -21.51 3.10 5.92
N MET A 296 -21.43 1.97 6.62
CA MET A 296 -20.81 0.76 6.12
C MET A 296 -21.73 0.04 5.13
N GLN A 297 -21.12 -0.48 4.07
CA GLN A 297 -21.72 -1.49 3.20
C GLN A 297 -20.80 -2.71 3.10
N PRO A 298 -21.35 -3.94 3.08
CA PRO A 298 -20.55 -5.14 2.92
C PRO A 298 -19.75 -5.12 1.61
N SER A 299 -18.47 -5.38 1.70
CA SER A 299 -17.56 -5.45 0.55
C SER A 299 -17.66 -6.82 -0.12
N THR A 300 -17.85 -6.82 -1.44
CA THR A 300 -18.00 -8.04 -2.24
C THR A 300 -17.16 -8.05 -3.51
N THR A 301 -16.15 -7.15 -3.59
CA THR A 301 -15.26 -7.06 -4.75
C THR A 301 -14.36 -8.28 -4.87
N LEU A 302 -14.05 -8.66 -6.10
CA LEU A 302 -13.03 -9.68 -6.42
C LEU A 302 -11.59 -9.21 -6.07
N ALA A 303 -11.36 -7.92 -5.91
CA ALA A 303 -10.06 -7.35 -5.57
C ALA A 303 -9.79 -7.48 -4.05
N ASP A 304 -9.51 -8.69 -3.59
CA ASP A 304 -9.43 -9.12 -2.18
C ASP A 304 -8.61 -8.18 -1.29
N SER A 305 -7.42 -7.74 -1.74
CA SER A 305 -6.52 -6.89 -0.92
C SER A 305 -7.05 -5.47 -0.66
N ILE A 306 -8.14 -5.06 -1.34
CA ILE A 306 -8.84 -3.79 -1.12
C ILE A 306 -10.32 -3.99 -0.71
N SER A 307 -10.74 -5.22 -0.47
CA SER A 307 -12.09 -5.56 0.03
C SER A 307 -12.15 -5.29 1.54
N VAL A 308 -12.74 -4.17 1.93
CA VAL A 308 -12.71 -3.68 3.33
C VAL A 308 -14.03 -3.03 3.71
N ASP A 309 -14.70 -3.57 4.73
CA ASP A 309 -15.96 -3.02 5.25
C ASP A 309 -15.73 -1.74 6.07
N TYR A 310 -14.74 -1.78 6.97
CA TYR A 310 -14.36 -0.64 7.81
C TYR A 310 -12.93 -0.21 7.49
N PRO A 311 -12.71 0.80 6.63
CA PRO A 311 -11.38 1.32 6.34
C PRO A 311 -10.74 1.90 7.60
N ARG A 312 -9.85 1.14 8.25
CA ARG A 312 -9.30 1.50 9.57
C ARG A 312 -8.54 2.82 9.60
N ASN A 313 -8.12 3.32 8.44
CA ASN A 313 -7.42 4.61 8.33
C ASN A 313 -8.29 5.72 7.69
N PHE A 314 -9.62 5.54 7.71
CA PHE A 314 -10.58 6.42 7.06
C PHE A 314 -10.39 7.90 7.40
N PHE A 315 -10.35 8.24 8.69
CA PHE A 315 -10.29 9.65 9.11
C PHE A 315 -9.00 10.35 8.69
N MET A 316 -7.87 9.65 8.71
CA MET A 316 -6.61 10.21 8.22
C MET A 316 -6.64 10.44 6.70
N VAL A 317 -7.20 9.50 5.94
CA VAL A 317 -7.35 9.66 4.47
C VAL A 317 -8.29 10.82 4.15
N LYS A 318 -9.45 10.89 4.83
CA LYS A 318 -10.41 12.00 4.66
C LYS A 318 -9.73 13.36 4.91
N ALA A 319 -8.97 13.47 5.99
CA ALA A 319 -8.22 14.69 6.30
C ALA A 319 -7.19 15.04 5.21
N PHE A 320 -6.41 14.08 4.74
CA PHE A 320 -5.43 14.30 3.67
C PHE A 320 -6.08 14.71 2.34
N LEU A 321 -7.15 14.01 1.94
CA LEU A 321 -7.87 14.34 0.69
C LEU A 321 -8.45 15.74 0.73
N GLN A 322 -8.97 16.17 1.88
CA GLN A 322 -9.51 17.52 2.07
C GLN A 322 -8.40 18.58 2.10
N GLU A 323 -7.35 18.36 2.89
CA GLU A 323 -6.25 19.32 3.06
C GLU A 323 -5.46 19.56 1.76
N TYR A 324 -5.16 18.48 1.02
CA TYR A 324 -4.34 18.53 -0.18
C TYR A 324 -5.14 18.46 -1.48
N LYS A 325 -6.45 18.64 -1.41
CA LYS A 325 -7.35 18.64 -2.59
C LYS A 325 -7.17 17.40 -3.47
N GLY A 326 -7.13 16.23 -2.81
CA GLY A 326 -7.08 14.95 -3.52
C GLY A 326 -8.39 14.65 -4.24
N GLU A 327 -8.31 13.73 -5.17
CA GLU A 327 -9.45 13.27 -5.97
C GLU A 327 -9.77 11.81 -5.61
N TRP A 328 -10.97 11.34 -5.99
CA TRP A 328 -11.36 9.94 -5.81
C TRP A 328 -12.33 9.51 -6.91
N LEU A 329 -12.30 8.23 -7.18
CA LEU A 329 -13.24 7.57 -8.10
C LEU A 329 -13.39 6.10 -7.76
N THR A 330 -14.44 5.47 -8.31
CA THR A 330 -14.66 4.04 -8.22
C THR A 330 -14.56 3.38 -9.59
N VAL A 331 -14.21 2.09 -9.58
CA VAL A 331 -14.13 1.22 -10.76
C VAL A 331 -14.89 -0.08 -10.50
N SER A 332 -15.53 -0.63 -11.52
CA SER A 332 -16.19 -1.92 -11.40
C SER A 332 -15.17 -3.09 -11.39
N ASP A 333 -15.60 -4.27 -10.95
CA ASP A 333 -14.78 -5.48 -11.01
C ASP A 333 -14.39 -5.83 -12.45
N ASP A 334 -15.28 -5.61 -13.42
CA ASP A 334 -14.99 -5.84 -14.84
C ASP A 334 -13.95 -4.84 -15.39
N GLU A 335 -14.04 -3.55 -15.01
CA GLU A 335 -13.01 -2.56 -15.32
C GLU A 335 -11.66 -2.95 -14.72
N ILE A 336 -11.62 -3.48 -13.49
CA ILE A 336 -10.40 -3.96 -12.84
C ILE A 336 -9.78 -5.12 -13.62
N MET A 337 -10.58 -6.13 -13.99
CA MET A 337 -10.09 -7.30 -14.72
C MET A 337 -9.61 -6.95 -16.13
N LYS A 338 -10.36 -6.12 -16.85
CA LYS A 338 -9.92 -5.60 -18.15
C LYS A 338 -8.62 -4.81 -18.03
N ALA A 339 -8.51 -3.95 -17.02
CA ALA A 339 -7.30 -3.18 -16.75
C ALA A 339 -6.11 -4.08 -16.42
N SER A 340 -6.28 -5.15 -15.62
CA SER A 340 -5.22 -6.12 -15.32
C SER A 340 -4.69 -6.77 -16.59
N SER A 341 -5.58 -7.23 -17.49
CA SER A 341 -5.21 -7.81 -18.79
C SER A 341 -4.54 -6.77 -19.69
N THR A 342 -5.12 -5.58 -19.82
CA THR A 342 -4.56 -4.49 -20.63
C THR A 342 -3.16 -4.09 -20.15
N LEU A 343 -2.96 -3.95 -18.83
CA LEU A 343 -1.65 -3.63 -18.28
C LEU A 343 -0.63 -4.73 -18.63
N ALA A 344 -0.99 -5.99 -18.42
CA ALA A 344 -0.10 -7.11 -18.68
C ALA A 344 0.28 -7.22 -20.16
N SER A 345 -0.69 -7.12 -21.09
CA SER A 345 -0.44 -7.24 -22.52
C SER A 345 0.36 -6.08 -23.12
N ASN A 346 0.23 -4.86 -22.57
CA ASN A 346 0.93 -3.68 -23.10
C ASN A 346 2.29 -3.41 -22.42
N THR A 347 2.52 -3.96 -21.22
CA THR A 347 3.72 -3.61 -20.43
C THR A 347 4.54 -4.82 -19.98
N GLY A 348 4.00 -6.02 -20.06
CA GLY A 348 4.58 -7.23 -19.47
C GLY A 348 4.46 -7.29 -17.94
N ILE A 349 3.76 -6.35 -17.30
CA ILE A 349 3.60 -6.30 -15.83
C ILE A 349 2.25 -6.87 -15.44
N PHE A 350 2.27 -8.06 -14.84
CA PHE A 350 1.07 -8.72 -14.34
C PHE A 350 0.79 -8.29 -12.90
N ALA A 351 -0.23 -7.46 -12.71
CA ALA A 351 -0.65 -6.94 -11.41
C ALA A 351 -1.83 -7.74 -10.85
N GLU A 352 -1.87 -7.94 -9.51
CA GLU A 352 -3.05 -8.49 -8.84
C GLU A 352 -4.27 -7.56 -9.04
N PRO A 353 -5.52 -8.07 -8.99
CA PRO A 353 -6.71 -7.24 -9.19
C PRO A 353 -6.73 -5.99 -8.32
N ALA A 354 -6.34 -6.09 -7.06
CA ALA A 354 -6.24 -4.96 -6.14
C ALA A 354 -5.23 -3.88 -6.60
N ALA A 355 -4.13 -4.27 -7.23
CA ALA A 355 -3.16 -3.34 -7.80
C ALA A 355 -3.64 -2.77 -9.14
N ALA A 356 -4.28 -3.60 -9.97
CA ALA A 356 -4.84 -3.19 -11.26
C ALA A 356 -5.97 -2.16 -11.13
N ALA A 357 -6.65 -2.10 -9.99
CA ALA A 357 -7.68 -1.09 -9.72
C ALA A 357 -7.16 0.36 -9.92
N ALA A 358 -5.91 0.65 -9.53
CA ALA A 358 -5.31 1.96 -9.77
C ALA A 358 -5.14 2.28 -11.27
N PHE A 359 -4.77 1.27 -12.05
CA PHE A 359 -4.66 1.41 -13.50
C PHE A 359 -6.04 1.52 -14.17
N ALA A 360 -7.04 0.75 -13.70
CA ALA A 360 -8.44 0.92 -14.12
C ALA A 360 -8.94 2.36 -13.88
N GLY A 361 -8.60 2.91 -12.70
CA GLY A 361 -8.88 4.30 -12.38
C GLY A 361 -8.20 5.27 -13.35
N MET A 362 -6.98 5.01 -13.78
CA MET A 362 -6.30 5.83 -14.78
C MET A 362 -7.03 5.78 -16.13
N LEU A 363 -7.41 4.59 -16.60
CA LEU A 363 -8.16 4.44 -17.85
C LEU A 363 -9.50 5.20 -17.78
N LYS A 364 -10.23 5.06 -16.68
CA LYS A 364 -11.50 5.79 -16.45
C LYS A 364 -11.29 7.31 -16.40
N TYR A 365 -10.22 7.77 -15.74
CA TYR A 365 -9.86 9.18 -15.67
C TYR A 365 -9.55 9.76 -17.06
N ILE A 366 -8.80 9.06 -17.88
CA ILE A 366 -8.44 9.50 -19.24
C ILE A 366 -9.68 9.59 -20.13
N ASN A 367 -10.55 8.56 -20.08
CA ASN A 367 -11.78 8.53 -20.88
C ASN A 367 -12.77 9.64 -20.53
N GLY A 368 -12.68 10.22 -19.32
CA GLY A 368 -13.49 11.36 -18.89
C GLY A 368 -12.90 12.74 -19.19
N LYS A 369 -11.75 12.81 -19.89
CA LYS A 369 -11.05 14.05 -20.18
C LYS A 369 -11.12 14.41 -21.66
N PRO A 370 -11.09 15.73 -22.01
CA PRO A 370 -10.88 16.16 -23.38
C PRO A 370 -9.54 15.63 -23.93
N SER A 371 -9.53 15.28 -25.22
CA SER A 371 -8.30 14.90 -25.93
C SER A 371 -7.23 15.99 -25.77
N GLY A 372 -5.97 15.59 -25.48
CA GLY A 372 -4.84 16.51 -25.36
C GLY A 372 -4.56 17.06 -23.96
N SER A 373 -5.12 16.49 -22.91
CA SER A 373 -4.73 16.88 -21.55
C SER A 373 -3.24 16.55 -21.31
N ASN A 374 -2.43 17.55 -20.94
CA ASN A 374 -1.01 17.39 -20.63
C ASN A 374 -0.74 16.84 -19.22
N ASP A 375 -1.64 16.01 -18.69
CA ASP A 375 -1.48 15.41 -17.37
C ASP A 375 -0.37 14.36 -17.38
N ARG A 376 0.61 14.52 -16.50
CA ARG A 376 1.59 13.47 -16.21
C ARG A 376 1.03 12.55 -15.16
N LEU A 377 0.63 11.36 -15.57
CA LEU A 377 -0.01 10.37 -14.72
C LEU A 377 1.01 9.37 -14.18
N LEU A 378 0.86 8.99 -12.93
CA LEU A 378 1.59 7.88 -12.32
C LEU A 378 0.60 6.92 -11.69
N VAL A 379 0.75 5.63 -11.98
CA VAL A 379 0.01 4.54 -11.35
C VAL A 379 0.93 3.83 -10.35
N LEU A 380 0.45 3.62 -9.13
CA LEU A 380 1.14 2.83 -8.12
C LEU A 380 0.63 1.38 -8.18
N SER A 381 1.43 0.48 -8.77
CA SER A 381 1.17 -0.97 -8.77
C SER A 381 1.63 -1.58 -7.45
N THR A 382 0.71 -2.09 -6.65
CA THR A 382 0.95 -2.46 -5.25
C THR A 382 1.23 -3.95 -5.01
N GLY A 383 1.03 -4.81 -6.00
CA GLY A 383 1.26 -6.25 -5.84
C GLY A 383 1.24 -7.04 -7.14
N SER A 384 2.00 -8.11 -7.15
CA SER A 384 2.13 -9.02 -8.29
C SER A 384 0.85 -9.84 -8.51
N GLY A 385 0.48 -10.09 -9.76
CA GLY A 385 -0.61 -10.99 -10.14
C GLY A 385 -0.42 -12.42 -9.66
N LEU A 386 0.82 -12.83 -9.42
CA LEU A 386 1.13 -14.16 -8.84
C LEU A 386 0.64 -14.31 -7.38
N LYS A 387 0.26 -13.23 -6.72
CA LYS A 387 -0.34 -13.25 -5.38
C LYS A 387 -1.80 -13.68 -5.39
N ASP A 388 -2.50 -13.50 -6.52
CA ASP A 388 -3.90 -13.89 -6.72
C ASP A 388 -4.12 -14.36 -8.15
N ILE A 389 -3.74 -15.60 -8.41
CA ILE A 389 -3.98 -16.25 -9.74
C ILE A 389 -5.40 -16.79 -9.91
N LYS A 390 -6.11 -17.07 -8.80
CA LYS A 390 -7.46 -17.66 -8.89
C LYS A 390 -8.47 -16.70 -9.48
N THR A 391 -8.38 -15.44 -9.13
CA THR A 391 -9.33 -14.41 -9.59
C THR A 391 -9.25 -14.20 -11.10
N PRO A 392 -8.07 -13.94 -11.71
CA PRO A 392 -7.95 -13.84 -13.16
C PRO A 392 -8.35 -15.12 -13.91
N MET A 393 -8.12 -16.31 -13.36
CA MET A 393 -8.51 -17.57 -14.00
C MET A 393 -10.00 -17.69 -14.27
N GLN A 394 -10.85 -16.99 -13.56
CA GLN A 394 -12.29 -16.96 -13.79
C GLN A 394 -12.69 -16.16 -15.04
N TYR A 395 -11.79 -15.33 -15.55
CA TYR A 395 -12.00 -14.44 -16.69
C TYR A 395 -11.23 -14.89 -17.95
N ILE A 396 -10.46 -15.97 -17.86
CA ILE A 396 -9.62 -16.49 -18.94
C ILE A 396 -10.13 -17.84 -19.37
N SER A 397 -10.34 -18.02 -20.67
CA SER A 397 -10.57 -19.35 -21.26
C SER A 397 -9.25 -19.93 -21.73
N LEU A 398 -8.92 -21.12 -21.28
CA LEU A 398 -7.75 -21.83 -21.80
C LEU A 398 -8.06 -22.29 -23.23
N PRO A 399 -7.08 -22.22 -24.15
CA PRO A 399 -7.25 -22.72 -25.51
C PRO A 399 -7.38 -24.25 -25.51
N GLU A 400 -8.15 -24.76 -26.44
CA GLU A 400 -8.22 -26.22 -26.68
C GLU A 400 -6.87 -26.75 -27.17
N PRO A 401 -6.43 -27.91 -26.67
CA PRO A 401 -5.18 -28.50 -27.14
C PRO A 401 -5.28 -28.94 -28.60
N ILE A 402 -4.23 -28.69 -29.35
CA ILE A 402 -4.08 -29.20 -30.71
C ILE A 402 -3.25 -30.50 -30.73
N LYS A 403 -3.40 -31.34 -31.76
CA LYS A 403 -2.47 -32.45 -31.98
C LYS A 403 -1.06 -31.89 -32.29
N PRO A 404 0.01 -32.59 -31.85
CA PRO A 404 1.37 -32.14 -32.13
C PRO A 404 1.73 -32.31 -33.62
N GLY A 405 1.52 -31.26 -34.42
CA GLY A 405 1.81 -31.23 -35.83
C GLY A 405 1.91 -29.82 -36.37
N ILE A 406 2.78 -29.59 -37.38
CA ILE A 406 2.99 -28.24 -37.94
C ILE A 406 1.73 -27.75 -38.69
N LYS A 407 0.96 -28.66 -39.27
CA LYS A 407 -0.29 -28.33 -39.95
C LYS A 407 -1.33 -27.81 -38.97
N GLU A 408 -1.55 -28.52 -37.88
CA GLU A 408 -2.50 -28.19 -36.82
C GLU A 408 -2.10 -26.85 -36.13
N LEU A 409 -0.81 -26.65 -35.89
CA LEU A 409 -0.30 -25.37 -35.37
C LEU A 409 -0.55 -24.22 -36.35
N SER A 410 -0.28 -24.41 -37.63
CA SER A 410 -0.50 -23.39 -38.66
C SER A 410 -1.99 -23.02 -38.77
N GLU A 411 -2.89 -24.01 -38.80
CA GLU A 411 -4.34 -23.79 -38.82
C GLU A 411 -4.81 -23.03 -37.55
N TYR A 412 -4.26 -23.37 -36.37
CA TYR A 412 -4.57 -22.68 -35.11
C TYR A 412 -4.13 -21.21 -35.13
N ILE A 413 -2.90 -20.92 -35.59
CA ILE A 413 -2.36 -19.58 -35.69
C ILE A 413 -3.18 -18.71 -36.64
N LEU A 414 -3.46 -19.22 -37.85
CA LEU A 414 -4.27 -18.50 -38.84
C LEU A 414 -5.70 -18.19 -38.36
N LYS A 415 -6.28 -19.10 -37.56
CA LYS A 415 -7.61 -18.89 -36.98
C LYS A 415 -7.63 -17.83 -35.87
N ASN A 416 -6.60 -17.79 -35.03
CA ASN A 416 -6.60 -16.95 -33.81
C ASN A 416 -5.79 -15.65 -33.96
N HIS A 417 -4.93 -15.56 -34.98
CA HIS A 417 -4.13 -14.38 -35.32
C HIS A 417 -4.18 -14.16 -36.83
N PRO A 418 -5.35 -13.78 -37.39
CA PRO A 418 -5.43 -13.39 -38.80
C PRO A 418 -4.52 -12.16 -38.99
N GLU A 419 -3.70 -12.19 -40.06
CA GLU A 419 -2.84 -11.07 -40.48
C GLU A 419 -3.62 -9.80 -40.76
#